data_5d5e6379fbdbf344879db2ddb1d6368d
#
_entry.id   5d5e6379fbdbf344879db2ddb1d6368d
#
_cell.length_a   1.000
_cell.length_b   1.000
_cell.length_c   1.000
_cell.angle_alpha   90.00
_cell.angle_beta   90.00
_cell.angle_gamma   90.00
#
_symmetry.space_group_name_H-M   'P 1'
#
loop_
_entity.id
_entity.type
_entity.pdbx_description
1 polymer ?
#
loop_
_entity_poly.entity_id
_entity_poly.type
_entity_poly.pdbx_seq_one_letter_code
_entity_poly.pdbx_strand_id
1 'polypeptide(L)'
;MRRLRTLSLIITAALFAVSCGGAGLPVPATQDPLAGQYIVNGGGGALDNVKALTDAFVKTHPNITWQGLADVGSNAGVNLVVSGETDLGYISRDLTDAEKLTGKVEALPIGASGTAVAVAASNPIKALTKDQVAKIFTGAISDWKDVGGTPGKIRLLIRESGSATRSAFEAYFFDGKKPTYAPTAVEVTTIDETVKAINSFKESIGMVTMNATTFSNTTVAFATVDGVAASRDNLNSGKYQVRRPLYFVYSTDASKIKPAIKAFLDFVKGPEGQKILAGL
;
A
#
# COMPACT_ATOMS: atom_id res chain seq x y z
N MET A 1 60.01 42.10 -56.40
CA MET A 1 59.51 41.58 -57.67
C MET A 1 58.85 40.21 -57.47
N ARG A 2 57.54 40.14 -57.32
CA ARG A 2 56.77 38.89 -57.42
C ARG A 2 55.36 39.24 -57.91
N ARG A 3 55.02 38.66 -59.00
CA ARG A 3 53.81 38.93 -59.78
C ARG A 3 52.54 38.31 -59.11
N LEU A 4 51.52 39.15 -58.94
CA LEU A 4 50.14 38.68 -58.62
C LEU A 4 49.55 38.01 -59.90
N ARG A 5 49.07 36.80 -59.75
CA ARG A 5 48.18 36.16 -60.73
C ARG A 5 46.76 36.17 -60.19
N THR A 6 45.94 36.92 -60.87
CA THR A 6 44.49 36.98 -60.70
C THR A 6 43.87 35.73 -61.29
N LEU A 7 43.12 35.02 -60.50
CA LEU A 7 42.33 33.85 -60.91
C LEU A 7 40.85 34.29 -60.98
N SER A 8 40.34 34.36 -62.19
CA SER A 8 38.91 34.60 -62.40
C SER A 8 38.08 33.37 -62.15
N LEU A 9 37.14 33.42 -61.21
CA LEU A 9 36.22 32.39 -60.93
C LEU A 9 34.90 32.63 -61.66
N ILE A 10 34.58 31.77 -62.61
CA ILE A 10 33.31 31.76 -63.35
C ILE A 10 32.28 31.09 -62.47
N ILE A 11 31.27 31.82 -62.02
CA ILE A 11 30.14 31.33 -61.30
C ILE A 11 29.03 30.90 -62.30
N THR A 12 28.83 29.62 -62.47
CA THR A 12 27.73 29.08 -63.26
C THR A 12 26.50 28.95 -62.33
N ALA A 13 25.49 29.81 -62.57
CA ALA A 13 24.23 29.76 -61.85
C ALA A 13 23.38 28.57 -62.36
N ALA A 14 23.23 27.52 -61.58
CA ALA A 14 22.27 26.44 -61.84
C ALA A 14 20.94 26.83 -61.18
N LEU A 15 19.92 27.12 -62.01
CA LEU A 15 18.54 27.24 -61.50
C LEU A 15 17.99 25.85 -61.15
N PHE A 16 17.83 25.59 -59.87
CA PHE A 16 17.02 24.49 -59.37
C PHE A 16 15.57 24.97 -59.27
N ALA A 17 14.69 24.38 -60.07
CA ALA A 17 13.25 24.51 -59.92
C ALA A 17 12.85 23.74 -58.64
N VAL A 18 12.48 24.50 -57.58
CA VAL A 18 11.89 23.92 -56.36
C VAL A 18 10.45 23.56 -56.67
N SER A 19 10.20 22.25 -56.88
CA SER A 19 8.86 21.67 -56.85
C SER A 19 8.28 21.80 -55.46
N CYS A 20 7.23 22.60 -55.30
CA CYS A 20 6.41 22.65 -54.07
C CYS A 20 5.62 21.37 -53.88
N GLY A 21 6.26 20.32 -53.35
CA GLY A 21 5.61 19.21 -52.68
C GLY A 21 5.50 19.55 -51.20
N GLY A 22 4.32 19.97 -50.74
CA GLY A 22 4.06 20.28 -49.35
C GLY A 22 4.16 19.03 -48.47
N ALA A 23 5.38 18.67 -48.08
CA ALA A 23 5.56 17.78 -46.90
C ALA A 23 5.28 18.66 -45.70
N GLY A 24 4.10 18.48 -45.09
CA GLY A 24 3.79 19.08 -43.80
C GLY A 24 4.90 18.71 -42.81
N LEU A 25 5.50 19.71 -42.20
CA LEU A 25 6.44 19.51 -41.11
C LEU A 25 5.76 18.58 -40.09
N PRO A 26 6.45 17.56 -39.55
CA PRO A 26 5.87 16.75 -38.50
C PRO A 26 5.50 17.68 -37.35
N VAL A 27 4.20 17.74 -37.03
CA VAL A 27 3.71 18.44 -35.85
C VAL A 27 4.43 17.78 -34.67
N PRO A 28 5.15 18.53 -33.83
CA PRO A 28 5.77 17.95 -32.65
C PRO A 28 4.67 17.21 -31.90
N ALA A 29 4.88 15.92 -31.66
CA ALA A 29 3.96 15.18 -30.82
C ALA A 29 3.85 15.94 -29.50
N THR A 30 2.66 16.42 -29.17
CA THR A 30 2.41 17.10 -27.90
C THR A 30 2.81 16.11 -26.82
N GLN A 31 3.89 16.43 -26.09
CA GLN A 31 4.33 15.58 -24.99
C GLN A 31 3.17 15.47 -24.01
N ASP A 32 2.83 14.25 -23.62
CA ASP A 32 1.83 14.01 -22.59
C ASP A 32 2.25 14.75 -21.32
N PRO A 33 1.48 15.76 -20.86
CA PRO A 33 1.85 16.58 -19.71
C PRO A 33 1.90 15.80 -18.41
N LEU A 34 1.36 14.56 -18.39
CA LEU A 34 1.36 13.69 -17.24
C LEU A 34 2.49 12.64 -17.30
N ALA A 35 3.22 12.55 -18.42
CA ALA A 35 4.32 11.60 -18.58
C ALA A 35 5.38 11.77 -17.48
N GLY A 36 5.85 10.67 -16.91
CA GLY A 36 6.91 10.69 -15.89
C GLY A 36 6.93 9.51 -14.95
N GLN A 37 7.85 9.59 -14.00
CA GLN A 37 8.00 8.62 -12.93
C GLN A 37 7.53 9.23 -11.61
N TYR A 38 6.73 8.47 -10.87
CA TYR A 38 6.09 8.91 -9.63
C TYR A 38 6.29 7.88 -8.53
N ILE A 39 6.78 8.33 -7.38
CA ILE A 39 7.10 7.45 -6.25
C ILE A 39 5.87 7.35 -5.34
N VAL A 40 5.47 6.10 -5.04
CA VAL A 40 4.28 5.80 -4.23
C VAL A 40 4.65 4.74 -3.20
N ASN A 41 4.68 5.09 -1.91
CA ASN A 41 5.07 4.17 -0.83
C ASN A 41 4.15 4.31 0.39
N GLY A 42 4.04 3.25 1.19
CA GLY A 42 3.21 3.33 2.40
C GLY A 42 2.99 2.02 3.14
N GLY A 43 1.89 1.92 3.85
CA GLY A 43 1.56 0.74 4.65
C GLY A 43 0.95 -0.40 3.82
N GLY A 44 1.59 -1.57 3.83
CA GLY A 44 1.23 -2.73 2.99
C GLY A 44 -0.22 -3.19 3.06
N GLY A 45 -0.96 -2.80 4.13
CA GLY A 45 -2.38 -3.10 4.21
C GLY A 45 -3.26 -2.42 3.17
N ALA A 46 -2.79 -1.35 2.53
CA ALA A 46 -3.49 -0.65 1.46
C ALA A 46 -2.98 -1.05 0.06
N LEU A 47 -1.92 -1.84 -0.03
CA LEU A 47 -1.18 -2.06 -1.26
C LEU A 47 -2.01 -2.67 -2.40
N ASP A 48 -2.94 -3.58 -2.09
CA ASP A 48 -3.80 -4.19 -3.13
C ASP A 48 -4.72 -3.14 -3.77
N ASN A 49 -5.33 -2.28 -2.96
CA ASN A 49 -6.18 -1.18 -3.44
C ASN A 49 -5.36 -0.17 -4.25
N VAL A 50 -4.17 0.16 -3.78
CA VAL A 50 -3.23 1.05 -4.47
C VAL A 50 -2.86 0.48 -5.83
N LYS A 51 -2.43 -0.79 -5.91
CA LYS A 51 -2.07 -1.45 -7.17
C LYS A 51 -3.24 -1.50 -8.15
N ALA A 52 -4.43 -1.88 -7.70
CA ALA A 52 -5.61 -1.93 -8.57
C ALA A 52 -5.91 -0.57 -9.21
N LEU A 53 -5.79 0.52 -8.44
CA LEU A 53 -6.03 1.88 -8.92
C LEU A 53 -4.90 2.37 -9.84
N THR A 54 -3.64 2.15 -9.48
CA THR A 54 -2.48 2.57 -10.29
C THR A 54 -2.43 1.80 -11.61
N ASP A 55 -2.69 0.50 -11.60
CA ASP A 55 -2.72 -0.33 -12.81
C ASP A 55 -3.88 0.06 -13.76
N ALA A 56 -5.02 0.46 -13.20
CA ALA A 56 -6.13 0.95 -14.01
C ALA A 56 -5.82 2.33 -14.63
N PHE A 57 -5.20 3.23 -13.88
CA PHE A 57 -4.87 4.57 -14.36
C PHE A 57 -3.85 4.55 -15.51
N VAL A 58 -2.84 3.68 -15.45
CA VAL A 58 -1.82 3.54 -16.50
C VAL A 58 -2.42 3.07 -17.83
N LYS A 59 -3.55 2.34 -17.84
CA LYS A 59 -4.20 1.92 -19.08
C LYS A 59 -4.63 3.10 -19.95
N THR A 60 -5.00 4.22 -19.33
CA THR A 60 -5.38 5.47 -20.02
C THR A 60 -4.25 6.50 -20.07
N HIS A 61 -3.19 6.29 -19.28
CA HIS A 61 -2.02 7.17 -19.19
C HIS A 61 -0.70 6.36 -19.30
N PRO A 62 -0.42 5.74 -20.47
CA PRO A 62 0.66 4.76 -20.63
C PRO A 62 2.07 5.33 -20.44
N ASN A 63 2.21 6.65 -20.44
CA ASN A 63 3.49 7.36 -20.24
C ASN A 63 3.79 7.63 -18.75
N ILE A 64 2.94 7.15 -17.83
CA ILE A 64 3.17 7.21 -16.39
C ILE A 64 3.82 5.90 -15.92
N THR A 65 4.85 6.03 -15.10
CA THR A 65 5.48 4.91 -14.41
C THR A 65 5.40 5.11 -12.90
N TRP A 66 4.78 4.18 -12.22
CA TRP A 66 4.75 4.14 -10.75
C TRP A 66 5.98 3.42 -10.22
N GLN A 67 6.67 4.06 -9.28
CA GLN A 67 7.82 3.50 -8.58
C GLN A 67 7.52 3.31 -7.10
N GLY A 68 8.26 2.42 -6.45
CA GLY A 68 8.05 2.06 -5.06
C GLY A 68 6.98 0.99 -4.94
N LEU A 69 5.75 1.35 -4.63
CA LEU A 69 4.65 0.42 -4.35
C LEU A 69 5.08 -0.65 -3.31
N ALA A 70 5.78 -0.18 -2.28
CA ALA A 70 6.39 -1.03 -1.26
C ALA A 70 5.75 -0.83 0.12
N ASP A 71 5.70 -1.90 0.91
CA ASP A 71 5.33 -1.81 2.32
C ASP A 71 6.51 -1.24 3.13
N VAL A 72 6.44 0.05 3.42
CA VAL A 72 7.38 0.76 4.30
C VAL A 72 6.73 1.13 5.65
N GLY A 73 5.49 0.70 5.87
CA GLY A 73 4.68 1.05 7.02
C GLY A 73 3.95 2.39 6.90
N SER A 74 2.80 2.52 7.57
CA SER A 74 1.95 3.73 7.49
C SER A 74 2.64 4.98 8.02
N ASN A 75 3.44 4.88 9.09
CA ASN A 75 4.16 6.04 9.64
C ASN A 75 5.22 6.55 8.65
N ALA A 76 5.99 5.65 8.04
CA ALA A 76 6.97 6.01 7.03
C ALA A 76 6.29 6.62 5.81
N GLY A 77 5.17 6.06 5.34
CA GLY A 77 4.40 6.60 4.23
C GLY A 77 3.99 8.07 4.42
N VAL A 78 3.51 8.44 5.61
CA VAL A 78 3.20 9.85 5.94
C VAL A 78 4.46 10.70 5.95
N ASN A 79 5.52 10.24 6.61
CA ASN A 79 6.76 11.01 6.74
C ASN A 79 7.42 11.29 5.38
N LEU A 80 7.42 10.31 4.47
CA LEU A 80 7.96 10.45 3.12
C LEU A 80 7.18 11.46 2.27
N VAL A 81 5.85 11.59 2.46
CA VAL A 81 5.06 12.65 1.83
C VAL A 81 5.43 14.01 2.42
N VAL A 82 5.54 14.12 3.73
CA VAL A 82 5.90 15.37 4.42
C VAL A 82 7.29 15.86 4.00
N SER A 83 8.27 14.95 3.86
CA SER A 83 9.63 15.27 3.40
C SER A 83 9.72 15.54 1.90
N GLY A 84 8.74 15.09 1.10
CA GLY A 84 8.75 15.19 -0.37
C GLY A 84 9.57 14.10 -1.05
N GLU A 85 9.94 13.04 -0.33
CA GLU A 85 10.65 11.87 -0.87
C GLU A 85 9.71 10.91 -1.61
N THR A 86 8.40 11.00 -1.39
CA THR A 86 7.37 10.29 -2.16
C THR A 86 6.32 11.27 -2.67
N ASP A 87 5.81 11.04 -3.85
CA ASP A 87 4.80 11.89 -4.49
C ASP A 87 3.40 11.64 -3.93
N LEU A 88 3.15 10.40 -3.50
CA LEU A 88 1.90 9.96 -2.92
C LEU A 88 2.17 8.87 -1.88
N GLY A 89 1.62 9.03 -0.70
CA GLY A 89 1.65 8.03 0.35
C GLY A 89 0.40 7.17 0.38
N TYR A 90 0.46 6.03 1.07
CA TYR A 90 -0.74 5.27 1.43
C TYR A 90 -0.62 4.70 2.84
N ILE A 91 -1.74 4.67 3.54
CA ILE A 91 -1.82 4.22 4.93
C ILE A 91 -3.05 3.34 5.15
N SER A 92 -2.99 2.50 6.17
CA SER A 92 -4.08 1.61 6.56
C SER A 92 -4.53 1.86 8.00
N ARG A 93 -4.66 3.12 8.36
CA ARG A 93 -5.20 3.67 9.59
C ARG A 93 -5.62 5.12 9.36
N ASP A 94 -6.36 5.70 10.29
CA ASP A 94 -6.55 7.14 10.29
C ASP A 94 -5.22 7.88 10.52
N LEU A 95 -5.14 9.12 10.04
CA LEU A 95 -4.06 10.02 10.45
C LEU A 95 -4.12 10.21 11.98
N THR A 96 -2.97 10.13 12.63
CA THR A 96 -2.86 10.44 14.06
C THR A 96 -3.17 11.91 14.32
N ASP A 97 -3.53 12.27 15.55
CA ASP A 97 -3.79 13.65 15.90
C ASP A 97 -2.56 14.54 15.71
N ALA A 98 -1.37 14.00 15.97
CA ALA A 98 -0.11 14.69 15.69
C ALA A 98 0.07 14.98 14.18
N GLU A 99 -0.23 14.01 13.30
CA GLU A 99 -0.16 14.20 11.85
C GLU A 99 -1.19 15.22 11.35
N LYS A 100 -2.44 15.17 11.85
CA LYS A 100 -3.50 16.16 11.55
C LYS A 100 -3.11 17.56 11.98
N LEU A 101 -2.56 17.71 13.19
CA LEU A 101 -2.13 19.00 13.74
C LEU A 101 -1.02 19.68 12.92
N THR A 102 -0.22 18.93 12.18
CA THR A 102 0.79 19.52 11.29
C THR A 102 0.16 20.31 10.14
N GLY A 103 -1.05 19.94 9.71
CA GLY A 103 -1.72 20.49 8.54
C GLY A 103 -0.97 20.26 7.21
N LYS A 104 0.05 19.38 7.18
CA LYS A 104 0.93 19.17 6.02
C LYS A 104 0.41 18.11 5.04
N VAL A 105 -0.50 17.26 5.47
CA VAL A 105 -1.03 16.15 4.67
C VAL A 105 -2.55 16.05 4.78
N GLU A 106 -3.15 15.55 3.70
CA GLU A 106 -4.54 15.14 3.63
C GLU A 106 -4.64 13.65 3.32
N ALA A 107 -5.77 13.04 3.69
CA ALA A 107 -6.07 11.63 3.46
C ALA A 107 -7.30 11.46 2.57
N LEU A 108 -7.18 10.74 1.45
CA LEU A 108 -8.28 10.35 0.56
C LEU A 108 -8.67 8.90 0.84
N PRO A 109 -9.92 8.59 1.24
CA PRO A 109 -10.35 7.22 1.48
C PRO A 109 -10.28 6.36 0.20
N ILE A 110 -9.73 5.14 0.33
CA ILE A 110 -9.64 4.13 -0.73
C ILE A 110 -10.14 2.75 -0.30
N GLY A 111 -11.06 2.71 0.65
CA GLY A 111 -11.69 1.48 1.13
C GLY A 111 -11.35 1.13 2.56
N ALA A 112 -11.46 -0.15 2.88
CA ALA A 112 -11.13 -0.71 4.19
C ALA A 112 -10.41 -2.06 4.05
N SER A 113 -9.57 -2.37 5.02
CA SER A 113 -8.91 -3.68 5.14
C SER A 113 -9.19 -4.28 6.52
N GLY A 114 -9.08 -5.59 6.62
CA GLY A 114 -9.18 -6.31 7.88
C GLY A 114 -7.82 -6.67 8.46
N THR A 115 -7.80 -6.92 9.78
CA THR A 115 -6.70 -7.58 10.46
C THR A 115 -7.18 -8.91 10.99
N ALA A 116 -6.54 -10.00 10.58
CA ALA A 116 -6.89 -11.35 11.03
C ALA A 116 -5.93 -11.86 12.09
N VAL A 117 -6.45 -12.72 12.96
CA VAL A 117 -5.65 -13.60 13.82
C VAL A 117 -5.20 -14.79 12.98
N ALA A 118 -3.90 -14.92 12.75
CA ALA A 118 -3.32 -15.94 11.89
C ALA A 118 -2.59 -17.02 12.72
N VAL A 119 -2.78 -18.26 12.31
CA VAL A 119 -2.08 -19.44 12.84
C VAL A 119 -1.55 -20.27 11.67
N ALA A 120 -0.66 -21.22 11.92
CA ALA A 120 -0.26 -22.17 10.87
C ALA A 120 -1.49 -22.94 10.34
N ALA A 121 -1.52 -23.24 9.04
CA ALA A 121 -2.61 -24.02 8.45
C ALA A 121 -2.76 -25.40 9.09
N SER A 122 -1.68 -25.97 9.60
CA SER A 122 -1.66 -27.25 10.36
C SER A 122 -2.10 -27.13 11.82
N ASN A 123 -2.23 -25.93 12.39
CA ASN A 123 -2.69 -25.75 13.77
C ASN A 123 -4.17 -26.19 13.87
N PRO A 124 -4.54 -27.04 14.81
CA PRO A 124 -5.94 -27.51 14.97
C PRO A 124 -6.89 -26.40 15.42
N ILE A 125 -6.38 -25.36 16.08
CA ILE A 125 -7.20 -24.25 16.57
C ILE A 125 -7.50 -23.29 15.42
N LYS A 126 -8.78 -23.26 15.02
CA LYS A 126 -9.33 -22.41 13.95
C LYS A 126 -10.40 -21.45 14.45
N ALA A 127 -10.73 -21.50 15.74
CA ALA A 127 -11.73 -20.65 16.35
C ALA A 127 -11.25 -20.20 17.74
N LEU A 128 -11.35 -18.91 17.99
CA LEU A 128 -11.02 -18.29 19.28
C LEU A 128 -12.09 -17.25 19.61
N THR A 129 -12.34 -17.04 20.89
CA THR A 129 -13.13 -15.89 21.33
C THR A 129 -12.26 -14.62 21.38
N LYS A 130 -12.91 -13.43 21.36
CA LYS A 130 -12.22 -12.14 21.58
C LYS A 130 -11.39 -12.17 22.87
N ASP A 131 -11.98 -12.70 23.95
CA ASP A 131 -11.31 -12.82 25.25
C ASP A 131 -10.09 -13.76 25.21
N GLN A 132 -10.20 -14.91 24.53
CA GLN A 132 -9.07 -15.83 24.37
C GLN A 132 -7.93 -15.19 23.59
N VAL A 133 -8.23 -14.47 22.49
CA VAL A 133 -7.20 -13.73 21.74
C VAL A 133 -6.52 -12.71 22.64
N ALA A 134 -7.28 -11.88 23.36
CA ALA A 134 -6.72 -10.89 24.27
C ALA A 134 -5.81 -11.53 25.35
N LYS A 135 -6.24 -12.63 25.95
CA LYS A 135 -5.47 -13.39 26.95
C LYS A 135 -4.20 -14.03 26.40
N ILE A 136 -4.25 -14.54 25.15
CA ILE A 136 -3.05 -15.06 24.47
C ILE A 136 -2.03 -13.93 24.27
N PHE A 137 -2.49 -12.80 23.76
CA PHE A 137 -1.58 -11.71 23.43
C PHE A 137 -0.99 -10.99 24.67
N THR A 138 -1.67 -11.06 25.80
CA THR A 138 -1.14 -10.58 27.10
C THR A 138 -0.35 -11.65 27.87
N GLY A 139 -0.36 -12.92 27.41
CA GLY A 139 0.36 -14.03 28.06
C GLY A 139 -0.41 -14.69 29.20
N ALA A 140 -1.65 -14.29 29.47
CA ALA A 140 -2.52 -14.97 30.44
C ALA A 140 -2.90 -16.40 30.00
N ILE A 141 -2.94 -16.65 28.68
CA ILE A 141 -2.98 -17.98 28.06
C ILE A 141 -1.67 -18.14 27.29
N SER A 142 -0.89 -19.14 27.63
CA SER A 142 0.43 -19.39 27.07
C SER A 142 0.63 -20.83 26.52
N ASP A 143 -0.38 -21.67 26.63
CA ASP A 143 -0.37 -23.04 26.13
C ASP A 143 -1.64 -23.31 25.31
N TRP A 144 -1.50 -23.97 24.15
CA TRP A 144 -2.60 -24.27 23.24
C TRP A 144 -3.68 -25.15 23.87
N LYS A 145 -3.33 -25.98 24.86
CA LYS A 145 -4.30 -26.84 25.60
C LYS A 145 -5.38 -26.00 26.30
N ASP A 146 -5.04 -24.77 26.74
CA ASP A 146 -5.95 -23.88 27.48
C ASP A 146 -7.07 -23.29 26.58
N VAL A 147 -6.94 -23.48 25.26
CA VAL A 147 -7.95 -23.13 24.27
C VAL A 147 -8.44 -24.36 23.46
N GLY A 148 -8.19 -25.56 23.97
CA GLY A 148 -8.67 -26.82 23.36
C GLY A 148 -7.75 -27.37 22.26
N GLY A 149 -6.52 -26.88 22.16
CA GLY A 149 -5.52 -27.37 21.23
C GLY A 149 -4.65 -28.49 21.78
N THR A 150 -3.72 -28.96 20.97
CA THR A 150 -2.67 -29.87 21.40
C THR A 150 -1.76 -29.18 22.42
N PRO A 151 -1.40 -29.79 23.54
CA PRO A 151 -0.49 -29.20 24.51
C PRO A 151 0.81 -28.70 23.85
N GLY A 152 1.18 -27.47 24.14
CA GLY A 152 2.37 -26.84 23.61
C GLY A 152 2.37 -25.31 23.79
N LYS A 153 3.55 -24.74 24.04
CA LYS A 153 3.69 -23.31 24.28
C LYS A 153 3.29 -22.52 23.03
N ILE A 154 2.50 -21.49 23.25
CA ILE A 154 2.14 -20.53 22.19
C ILE A 154 3.34 -19.62 21.91
N ARG A 155 3.77 -19.55 20.63
CA ARG A 155 4.73 -18.57 20.16
C ARG A 155 3.98 -17.35 19.62
N LEU A 156 4.05 -16.25 20.36
CA LEU A 156 3.33 -15.04 20.02
C LEU A 156 4.15 -14.15 19.10
N LEU A 157 3.54 -13.74 17.99
CA LEU A 157 4.10 -12.76 17.04
C LEU A 157 3.28 -11.49 17.07
N ILE A 158 3.93 -10.35 17.29
CA ILE A 158 3.30 -9.03 17.24
C ILE A 158 3.96 -8.16 16.19
N ARG A 159 3.21 -7.20 15.65
CA ARG A 159 3.77 -6.19 14.75
C ARG A 159 4.40 -5.06 15.55
N GLU A 160 5.31 -4.34 14.92
CA GLU A 160 5.94 -3.14 15.46
C GLU A 160 4.91 -2.08 15.90
N SER A 161 5.30 -1.19 16.81
CA SER A 161 4.38 -0.22 17.43
C SER A 161 3.74 0.78 16.46
N GLY A 162 4.37 1.03 15.30
CA GLY A 162 3.85 1.89 14.24
C GLY A 162 2.94 1.18 13.23
N SER A 163 2.73 -0.11 13.38
CA SER A 163 1.96 -0.92 12.45
C SER A 163 0.47 -0.59 12.48
N ALA A 164 -0.10 -0.30 11.32
CA ALA A 164 -1.55 -0.16 11.19
C ALA A 164 -2.30 -1.48 11.44
N THR A 165 -1.68 -2.63 11.15
CA THR A 165 -2.21 -3.96 11.51
C THR A 165 -2.35 -4.10 13.01
N ARG A 166 -1.31 -3.72 13.76
CA ARG A 166 -1.32 -3.72 15.22
C ARG A 166 -2.32 -2.72 15.79
N SER A 167 -2.38 -1.49 15.25
CA SER A 167 -3.35 -0.49 15.70
C SER A 167 -4.80 -0.96 15.54
N ALA A 168 -5.16 -1.58 14.40
CA ALA A 168 -6.49 -2.13 14.19
C ALA A 168 -6.78 -3.32 15.13
N PHE A 169 -5.78 -4.14 15.40
CA PHE A 169 -5.89 -5.25 16.36
C PHE A 169 -6.12 -4.72 17.78
N GLU A 170 -5.33 -3.76 18.23
CA GLU A 170 -5.46 -3.13 19.54
C GLU A 170 -6.82 -2.42 19.70
N ALA A 171 -7.28 -1.73 18.66
CA ALA A 171 -8.59 -1.07 18.66
C ALA A 171 -9.74 -2.03 18.96
N TYR A 172 -9.70 -3.23 18.39
CA TYR A 172 -10.77 -4.21 18.57
C TYR A 172 -10.58 -5.06 19.84
N PHE A 173 -9.41 -5.66 20.04
CA PHE A 173 -9.19 -6.63 21.12
C PHE A 173 -8.95 -5.97 22.47
N PHE A 174 -8.55 -4.71 22.51
CA PHE A 174 -8.18 -3.96 23.71
C PHE A 174 -8.88 -2.61 23.83
N ASP A 175 -9.97 -2.42 23.07
CA ASP A 175 -10.79 -1.20 23.08
C ASP A 175 -9.96 0.07 22.87
N GLY A 176 -8.96 -0.02 21.97
CA GLY A 176 -8.03 1.09 21.65
C GLY A 176 -6.94 1.34 22.67
N LYS A 177 -6.92 0.61 23.78
CA LYS A 177 -5.85 0.72 24.78
C LYS A 177 -4.62 -0.08 24.33
N LYS A 178 -3.44 0.42 24.59
CA LYS A 178 -2.20 -0.32 24.41
C LYS A 178 -2.07 -1.41 25.47
N PRO A 179 -2.09 -2.70 25.10
CA PRO A 179 -1.89 -3.77 26.06
C PRO A 179 -0.42 -3.88 26.46
N THR A 180 -0.17 -4.48 27.61
CA THR A 180 1.13 -5.07 27.91
C THR A 180 1.14 -6.45 27.26
N TYR A 181 1.87 -6.60 26.16
CA TYR A 181 2.05 -7.88 25.49
C TYR A 181 2.86 -8.85 26.34
N ALA A 182 2.68 -10.14 26.09
CA ALA A 182 3.46 -11.18 26.75
C ALA A 182 4.96 -10.90 26.61
N PRO A 183 5.78 -11.06 27.66
CA PRO A 183 7.24 -10.82 27.58
C PRO A 183 7.95 -11.70 26.56
N THR A 184 7.33 -12.81 26.17
CA THR A 184 7.83 -13.78 25.17
C THR A 184 7.40 -13.41 23.74
N ALA A 185 6.66 -12.31 23.53
CA ALA A 185 6.24 -11.88 22.21
C ALA A 185 7.43 -11.49 21.35
N VAL A 186 7.44 -11.97 20.11
CA VAL A 186 8.44 -11.66 19.11
C VAL A 186 7.88 -10.57 18.19
N GLU A 187 8.55 -9.43 18.11
CA GLU A 187 8.16 -8.35 17.22
C GLU A 187 8.67 -8.63 15.79
N VAL A 188 7.80 -8.41 14.81
CA VAL A 188 8.06 -8.52 13.36
C VAL A 188 7.60 -7.24 12.67
N THR A 189 8.27 -6.85 11.59
CA THR A 189 8.07 -5.53 10.96
C THR A 189 7.18 -5.57 9.72
N THR A 190 7.04 -6.75 9.08
CA THR A 190 6.26 -6.89 7.85
C THR A 190 5.23 -8.03 7.93
N ILE A 191 4.28 -8.02 6.99
CA ILE A 191 3.32 -9.12 6.81
C ILE A 191 4.06 -10.39 6.41
N ASP A 192 5.04 -10.28 5.51
CA ASP A 192 5.82 -11.42 5.03
C ASP A 192 6.63 -12.07 6.15
N GLU A 193 7.24 -11.29 7.04
CA GLU A 193 7.94 -11.80 8.22
C GLU A 193 6.97 -12.54 9.15
N THR A 194 5.76 -12.02 9.37
CA THR A 194 4.74 -12.69 10.16
C THR A 194 4.40 -14.06 9.56
N VAL A 195 4.13 -14.10 8.25
CA VAL A 195 3.81 -15.35 7.54
C VAL A 195 4.97 -16.34 7.59
N LYS A 196 6.20 -15.88 7.33
CA LYS A 196 7.41 -16.71 7.41
C LYS A 196 7.60 -17.31 8.83
N ALA A 197 7.43 -16.48 9.86
CA ALA A 197 7.56 -16.94 11.25
C ALA A 197 6.50 -17.99 11.62
N ILE A 198 5.22 -17.81 11.21
CA ILE A 198 4.16 -18.79 11.39
C ILE A 198 4.50 -20.10 10.65
N ASN A 199 5.07 -20.03 9.46
CA ASN A 199 5.45 -21.21 8.68
C ASN A 199 6.61 -21.99 9.31
N SER A 200 7.57 -21.27 9.89
CA SER A 200 8.74 -21.88 10.52
C SER A 200 8.41 -22.48 11.88
N PHE A 201 7.43 -21.94 12.58
CA PHE A 201 7.04 -22.34 13.95
C PHE A 201 5.53 -22.56 14.00
N LYS A 202 5.11 -23.84 13.92
CA LYS A 202 3.70 -24.23 13.80
C LYS A 202 2.84 -23.90 15.02
N GLU A 203 3.47 -23.69 16.16
CA GLU A 203 2.88 -23.22 17.40
C GLU A 203 2.64 -21.70 17.45
N SER A 204 2.97 -20.98 16.37
CA SER A 204 2.84 -19.53 16.33
C SER A 204 1.39 -19.07 16.14
N ILE A 205 1.10 -17.91 16.73
CA ILE A 205 -0.07 -17.08 16.48
C ILE A 205 0.40 -15.64 16.24
N GLY A 206 -0.23 -14.96 15.32
CA GLY A 206 0.13 -13.58 15.00
C GLY A 206 -1.03 -12.79 14.40
N MET A 207 -0.81 -11.51 14.16
CA MET A 207 -1.75 -10.62 13.49
C MET A 207 -1.28 -10.31 12.07
N VAL A 208 -2.16 -10.49 11.08
CA VAL A 208 -1.86 -10.24 9.67
C VAL A 208 -2.96 -9.39 9.02
N THR A 209 -2.59 -8.66 7.98
CA THR A 209 -3.56 -7.96 7.13
C THR A 209 -4.36 -8.97 6.31
N MET A 210 -5.65 -8.73 6.17
CA MET A 210 -6.51 -9.43 5.22
C MET A 210 -6.34 -8.78 3.84
N ASN A 211 -5.52 -9.35 3.00
CA ASN A 211 -5.25 -8.88 1.63
C ASN A 211 -5.13 -10.07 0.67
N ALA A 212 -5.02 -9.81 -0.64
CA ALA A 212 -4.95 -10.85 -1.65
C ALA A 212 -3.83 -11.85 -1.38
N THR A 213 -2.64 -11.36 -0.97
CA THR A 213 -1.47 -12.19 -0.66
C THR A 213 -1.74 -13.13 0.51
N THR A 214 -2.34 -12.64 1.61
CA THR A 214 -2.62 -13.46 2.80
C THR A 214 -3.80 -14.40 2.59
N PHE A 215 -4.81 -14.01 1.78
CA PHE A 215 -5.91 -14.89 1.42
C PHE A 215 -5.48 -16.05 0.49
N SER A 216 -4.55 -15.81 -0.42
CA SER A 216 -4.03 -16.86 -1.32
C SER A 216 -2.99 -17.75 -0.66
N ASN A 217 -2.52 -17.40 0.54
CA ASN A 217 -1.50 -18.17 1.24
C ASN A 217 -2.10 -19.43 1.89
N THR A 218 -1.68 -20.59 1.42
CA THR A 218 -2.18 -21.89 1.91
C THR A 218 -1.49 -22.40 3.17
N THR A 219 -0.42 -21.73 3.62
CA THR A 219 0.40 -22.16 4.76
C THR A 219 -0.03 -21.53 6.07
N VAL A 220 -0.85 -20.47 6.01
CA VAL A 220 -1.49 -19.86 7.17
C VAL A 220 -3.00 -20.01 7.09
N ALA A 221 -3.65 -20.00 8.24
CA ALA A 221 -5.11 -19.99 8.35
C ALA A 221 -5.52 -18.82 9.25
N PHE A 222 -6.66 -18.23 8.94
CA PHE A 222 -7.26 -17.22 9.80
C PHE A 222 -8.20 -17.88 10.79
N ALA A 223 -7.97 -17.65 12.07
CA ALA A 223 -8.90 -18.09 13.10
C ALA A 223 -10.19 -17.27 13.02
N THR A 224 -11.34 -17.91 13.19
CA THR A 224 -12.59 -17.19 13.45
C THR A 224 -12.52 -16.53 14.82
N VAL A 225 -13.12 -15.37 14.97
CA VAL A 225 -13.24 -14.67 16.25
C VAL A 225 -14.71 -14.55 16.59
N ASP A 226 -15.10 -15.09 17.77
CA ASP A 226 -16.50 -15.17 18.21
C ASP A 226 -17.43 -15.77 17.13
N GLY A 227 -16.94 -16.78 16.41
CA GLY A 227 -17.67 -17.45 15.34
C GLY A 227 -17.70 -16.70 14.01
N VAL A 228 -17.10 -15.51 13.91
CA VAL A 228 -17.04 -14.73 12.66
C VAL A 228 -15.74 -15.00 11.92
N ALA A 229 -15.86 -15.51 10.69
CA ALA A 229 -14.71 -15.76 9.83
C ALA A 229 -14.10 -14.46 9.30
N ALA A 230 -12.76 -14.41 9.29
CA ALA A 230 -12.00 -13.35 8.62
C ALA A 230 -12.05 -13.59 7.10
N SER A 231 -13.15 -13.21 6.44
CA SER A 231 -13.37 -13.33 5.00
C SER A 231 -13.69 -11.98 4.36
N ARG A 232 -13.52 -11.88 3.04
CA ARG A 232 -13.88 -10.66 2.28
C ARG A 232 -15.36 -10.31 2.47
N ASP A 233 -16.26 -11.29 2.39
CA ASP A 233 -17.70 -11.07 2.54
C ASP A 233 -18.05 -10.52 3.92
N ASN A 234 -17.45 -11.09 4.98
CA ASN A 234 -17.69 -10.61 6.34
C ASN A 234 -17.04 -9.24 6.59
N LEU A 235 -15.90 -8.93 5.93
CA LEU A 235 -15.27 -7.62 5.99
C LEU A 235 -16.15 -6.57 5.29
N ASN A 236 -16.61 -6.84 4.06
CA ASN A 236 -17.40 -5.94 3.25
C ASN A 236 -18.81 -5.71 3.85
N SER A 237 -19.45 -6.75 4.38
CA SER A 237 -20.75 -6.64 5.07
C SER A 237 -20.66 -6.01 6.47
N GLY A 238 -19.45 -5.77 6.98
CA GLY A 238 -19.23 -5.24 8.32
C GLY A 238 -19.42 -6.25 9.45
N LYS A 239 -19.65 -7.53 9.16
CA LYS A 239 -19.74 -8.58 10.19
C LYS A 239 -18.38 -8.80 10.88
N TYR A 240 -17.28 -8.76 10.11
CA TYR A 240 -15.94 -8.84 10.68
C TYR A 240 -15.50 -7.47 11.19
N GLN A 241 -15.34 -7.36 12.50
CA GLN A 241 -15.17 -6.08 13.20
C GLN A 241 -13.71 -5.60 13.30
N VAL A 242 -12.72 -6.47 13.09
CA VAL A 242 -11.30 -6.06 13.11
C VAL A 242 -10.96 -5.40 11.78
N ARG A 243 -11.47 -4.19 11.59
CA ARG A 243 -11.40 -3.41 10.35
C ARG A 243 -10.53 -2.17 10.54
N ARG A 244 -9.93 -1.73 9.45
CA ARG A 244 -9.17 -0.48 9.37
C ARG A 244 -9.43 0.25 8.06
N PRO A 245 -9.51 1.57 8.08
CA PRO A 245 -9.65 2.36 6.86
C PRO A 245 -8.35 2.39 6.08
N LEU A 246 -8.46 2.55 4.77
CA LEU A 246 -7.35 2.68 3.84
C LEU A 246 -7.41 4.07 3.19
N TYR A 247 -6.25 4.73 3.08
CA TYR A 247 -6.17 6.06 2.50
C TYR A 247 -4.95 6.21 1.59
N PHE A 248 -5.08 7.02 0.54
CA PHE A 248 -3.95 7.76 0.03
C PHE A 248 -3.67 8.95 0.94
N VAL A 249 -2.39 9.31 1.05
CA VAL A 249 -1.93 10.50 1.77
C VAL A 249 -1.14 11.37 0.81
N TYR A 250 -1.44 12.66 0.77
CA TYR A 250 -0.80 13.62 -0.12
C TYR A 250 -0.62 14.97 0.58
N SER A 251 0.27 15.82 0.02
CA SER A 251 0.57 17.13 0.60
C SER A 251 -0.64 18.07 0.52
N THR A 252 -0.85 18.89 1.54
CA THR A 252 -1.81 20.01 1.51
C THR A 252 -1.28 21.20 0.68
N ASP A 253 0.04 21.26 0.47
CA ASP A 253 0.67 22.27 -0.38
C ASP A 253 0.47 21.88 -1.85
N ALA A 254 -0.44 22.58 -2.54
CA ALA A 254 -0.77 22.32 -3.93
C ALA A 254 0.45 22.43 -4.87
N SER A 255 1.48 23.22 -4.51
CA SER A 255 2.70 23.38 -5.32
C SER A 255 3.57 22.11 -5.30
N LYS A 256 3.38 21.23 -4.31
CA LYS A 256 4.08 19.94 -4.18
C LYS A 256 3.34 18.78 -4.85
N ILE A 257 2.08 18.98 -5.25
CA ILE A 257 1.29 17.95 -5.92
C ILE A 257 1.56 18.03 -7.42
N LYS A 258 2.31 17.07 -7.95
CA LYS A 258 2.60 16.98 -9.39
C LYS A 258 1.29 16.83 -10.20
N PRO A 259 1.20 17.35 -11.44
CA PRO A 259 -0.02 17.28 -12.26
C PRO A 259 -0.59 15.85 -12.41
N ALA A 260 0.27 14.85 -12.59
CA ALA A 260 -0.17 13.45 -12.69
C ALA A 260 -0.74 12.90 -11.39
N ILE A 261 -0.18 13.29 -10.24
CA ILE A 261 -0.73 12.90 -8.93
C ILE A 261 -2.12 13.52 -8.74
N LYS A 262 -2.29 14.80 -9.11
CA LYS A 262 -3.60 15.44 -9.08
C LYS A 262 -4.61 14.71 -9.97
N ALA A 263 -4.25 14.43 -11.22
CA ALA A 263 -5.10 13.69 -12.16
C ALA A 263 -5.44 12.29 -11.64
N PHE A 264 -4.48 11.61 -11.02
CA PHE A 264 -4.71 10.30 -10.39
C PHE A 264 -5.67 10.39 -9.20
N LEU A 265 -5.50 11.36 -8.29
CA LEU A 265 -6.42 11.57 -7.18
C LEU A 265 -7.85 11.90 -7.66
N ASP A 266 -7.98 12.69 -8.75
CA ASP A 266 -9.27 12.99 -9.37
C ASP A 266 -9.90 11.73 -10.01
N PHE A 267 -9.09 10.87 -10.67
CA PHE A 267 -9.52 9.56 -11.15
C PHE A 267 -10.03 8.66 -10.01
N VAL A 268 -9.31 8.59 -8.88
CA VAL A 268 -9.72 7.80 -7.71
C VAL A 268 -11.06 8.26 -7.17
N LYS A 269 -11.31 9.57 -7.12
CA LYS A 269 -12.60 10.16 -6.69
C LYS A 269 -13.72 9.96 -7.71
N GLY A 270 -13.36 9.75 -8.97
CA GLY A 270 -14.29 9.62 -10.09
C GLY A 270 -14.99 8.25 -10.14
N PRO A 271 -16.02 8.11 -11.01
CA PRO A 271 -16.84 6.90 -11.10
C PRO A 271 -16.03 5.61 -11.34
N GLU A 272 -14.99 5.68 -12.18
CA GLU A 272 -14.17 4.51 -12.51
C GLU A 272 -13.34 4.05 -11.32
N GLY A 273 -12.64 4.96 -10.63
CA GLY A 273 -11.91 4.65 -9.40
C GLY A 273 -12.82 4.09 -8.31
N GLN A 274 -14.00 4.68 -8.11
CA GLN A 274 -14.96 4.19 -7.13
C GLN A 274 -15.52 2.81 -7.49
N LYS A 275 -15.72 2.52 -8.78
CA LYS A 275 -16.13 1.19 -9.25
C LYS A 275 -15.07 0.13 -8.96
N ILE A 276 -13.78 0.47 -9.16
CA ILE A 276 -12.67 -0.43 -8.83
C ILE A 276 -12.66 -0.73 -7.34
N LEU A 277 -12.75 0.32 -6.51
CA LEU A 277 -12.74 0.18 -5.05
C LEU A 277 -13.90 -0.67 -4.51
N ALA A 278 -15.08 -0.55 -5.13
CA ALA A 278 -16.26 -1.37 -4.76
C ALA A 278 -16.08 -2.86 -5.10
N GLY A 279 -15.17 -3.21 -6.02
CA GLY A 279 -14.86 -4.59 -6.41
C GLY A 279 -13.74 -5.25 -5.61
N LEU A 280 -13.07 -4.52 -4.70
CA LEU A 280 -11.96 -5.01 -3.87
C LEU A 280 -12.43 -5.48 -2.50
#